data_9346458037b6b5319e9d4fcdde8ed317
#
_entry.id   9346458037b6b5319e9d4fcdde8ed317
#
_cell.length_a   1.000
_cell.length_b   1.000
_cell.length_c   1.000
_cell.angle_alpha   90.00
_cell.angle_beta   90.00
_cell.angle_gamma   90.00
#
_symmetry.space_group_name_H-M   'P 1'
#
loop_
_entity.id
_entity.type
_entity.pdbx_description
1 polymer ?
#
loop_
_entity_poly.entity_id
_entity_poly.type
_entity_poly.pdbx_seq_one_letter_code
_entity_poly.pdbx_strand_id
1 'polypeptide(L)'
;QTLDYVQPFQQGFGGSFELATRIAKKTPGNLNQIFYTICGSTAVETALKICIAYHKARGHGQRFRFVGRERAYHGMNIGATSVGGMINNVKTFASILMPGVVHMRHTHLPEHKFVKGQPETGAELADDLDRIAMNFGSENIAACIVEPISGSTGTLVPPKGYLNRLREICDKHDILLIF
;
A
#
# COMPACT_ATOMS: atom_id res chain seq x y z
N GLN A 1 32.77 9.85 -17.53
CA GLN A 1 31.91 9.07 -18.42
C GLN A 1 30.91 8.28 -17.56
N THR A 2 29.62 8.49 -17.75
CA THR A 2 28.56 7.78 -17.02
C THR A 2 28.17 6.56 -17.84
N LEU A 3 28.00 5.42 -17.19
CA LEU A 3 27.48 4.22 -17.85
C LEU A 3 25.97 4.36 -18.07
N ASP A 4 25.50 4.07 -19.27
CA ASP A 4 24.07 4.12 -19.60
C ASP A 4 23.29 2.95 -19.00
N TYR A 5 23.97 1.82 -18.75
CA TYR A 5 23.38 0.60 -18.19
C TYR A 5 24.40 -0.17 -17.35
N VAL A 6 23.94 -0.69 -16.22
CA VAL A 6 24.68 -1.67 -15.41
C VAL A 6 23.73 -2.81 -15.04
N GLN A 7 24.15 -4.03 -15.32
CA GLN A 7 23.40 -5.21 -14.93
C GLN A 7 23.27 -5.28 -13.40
N PRO A 8 22.06 -5.49 -12.83
CA PRO A 8 21.86 -5.42 -11.37
C PRO A 8 22.35 -6.66 -10.62
N PHE A 9 22.67 -7.75 -11.32
CA PHE A 9 23.15 -8.99 -10.70
C PHE A 9 24.64 -8.95 -10.49
N GLN A 10 25.09 -9.12 -9.24
CA GLN A 10 26.51 -9.18 -8.84
C GLN A 10 27.32 -7.91 -9.17
N GLN A 11 26.67 -6.84 -9.62
CA GLN A 11 27.29 -5.56 -9.90
C GLN A 11 26.52 -4.43 -9.25
N GLY A 12 27.24 -3.40 -8.81
CA GLY A 12 26.68 -2.19 -8.22
C GLY A 12 27.03 -0.97 -9.07
N PHE A 13 26.17 0.01 -9.07
CA PHE A 13 26.39 1.31 -9.70
C PHE A 13 26.43 2.40 -8.63
N GLY A 14 27.51 3.18 -8.58
CA GLY A 14 27.71 4.22 -7.56
C GLY A 14 26.56 5.22 -7.46
N GLY A 15 25.94 5.59 -8.59
CA GLY A 15 24.79 6.49 -8.61
C GLY A 15 23.54 5.91 -7.92
N SER A 16 23.32 4.59 -7.99
CA SER A 16 22.20 3.95 -7.28
C SER A 16 22.40 3.97 -5.77
N PHE A 17 23.65 3.78 -5.30
CA PHE A 17 23.97 3.86 -3.88
C PHE A 17 23.83 5.29 -3.34
N GLU A 18 24.27 6.30 -4.12
CA GLU A 18 24.07 7.69 -3.77
C GLU A 18 22.59 8.04 -3.69
N LEU A 19 21.80 7.63 -4.69
CA LEU A 19 20.35 7.82 -4.70
C LEU A 19 19.68 7.14 -3.49
N ALA A 20 20.03 5.89 -3.17
CA ALA A 20 19.53 5.20 -1.98
C ALA A 20 19.81 5.98 -0.70
N THR A 21 21.03 6.51 -0.56
CA THR A 21 21.43 7.33 0.58
C THR A 21 20.62 8.64 0.68
N ARG A 22 20.35 9.28 -0.46
CA ARG A 22 19.52 10.49 -0.52
C ARG A 22 18.05 10.20 -0.17
N ILE A 23 17.48 9.10 -0.66
CA ILE A 23 16.13 8.68 -0.34
C ILE A 23 16.01 8.35 1.15
N ALA A 24 16.93 7.54 1.70
CA ALA A 24 16.94 7.16 3.11
C ALA A 24 16.98 8.36 4.07
N LYS A 25 17.56 9.48 3.65
CA LYS A 25 17.55 10.74 4.43
C LYS A 25 16.21 11.48 4.40
N LYS A 26 15.30 11.11 3.49
CA LYS A 26 13.99 11.75 3.31
C LYS A 26 12.86 10.90 3.90
N THR A 27 13.06 9.61 4.06
CA THR A 27 12.07 8.69 4.62
C THR A 27 12.00 8.84 6.14
N PRO A 28 10.81 8.67 6.74
CA PRO A 28 10.63 8.79 8.19
C PRO A 28 11.24 7.62 8.96
N GLY A 29 11.60 7.87 10.21
CA GLY A 29 12.06 6.83 11.14
C GLY A 29 13.30 6.10 10.65
N ASN A 30 13.25 4.78 10.65
CA ASN A 30 14.32 3.88 10.22
C ASN A 30 14.09 3.22 8.85
N LEU A 31 13.23 3.78 8.01
CA LEU A 31 12.98 3.30 6.64
C LEU A 31 14.17 3.66 5.73
N ASN A 32 15.28 2.95 5.88
CA ASN A 32 16.54 3.22 5.21
C ASN A 32 17.02 2.11 4.26
N GLN A 33 16.18 1.10 4.02
CA GLN A 33 16.45 0.04 3.06
C GLN A 33 15.71 0.33 1.75
N ILE A 34 16.45 0.52 0.67
CA ILE A 34 15.89 0.89 -0.63
C ILE A 34 15.97 -0.29 -1.58
N PHE A 35 14.84 -0.69 -2.11
CA PHE A 35 14.72 -1.72 -3.15
C PHE A 35 14.23 -1.07 -4.44
N TYR A 36 15.03 -1.14 -5.49
CA TYR A 36 14.69 -0.55 -6.77
C TYR A 36 13.89 -1.51 -7.65
N THR A 37 12.92 -0.96 -8.36
CA THR A 37 12.12 -1.67 -9.37
C THR A 37 12.03 -0.82 -10.63
N ILE A 38 11.57 -1.42 -11.72
CA ILE A 38 11.46 -0.74 -13.02
C ILE A 38 10.22 0.15 -13.13
N CYS A 39 9.20 -0.06 -12.30
CA CYS A 39 7.96 0.74 -12.30
C CYS A 39 7.17 0.53 -11.00
N GLY A 40 6.14 1.38 -10.78
CA GLY A 40 5.26 1.28 -9.61
C GLY A 40 4.51 -0.06 -9.50
N SER A 41 4.03 -0.61 -10.62
CA SER A 41 3.36 -1.92 -10.60
C SER A 41 4.27 -3.02 -10.05
N THR A 42 5.53 -3.07 -10.51
CA THR A 42 6.52 -4.04 -10.01
C THR A 42 6.92 -3.74 -8.55
N ALA A 43 6.93 -2.46 -8.15
CA ALA A 43 7.18 -2.09 -6.75
C ALA A 43 6.09 -2.64 -5.82
N VAL A 44 4.82 -2.50 -6.21
CA VAL A 44 3.70 -3.05 -5.43
C VAL A 44 3.75 -4.57 -5.37
N GLU A 45 3.94 -5.27 -6.50
CA GLU A 45 4.10 -6.73 -6.51
C GLU A 45 5.23 -7.19 -5.56
N THR A 46 6.35 -6.48 -5.58
CA THR A 46 7.49 -6.75 -4.71
C THR A 46 7.15 -6.51 -3.25
N ALA A 47 6.46 -5.41 -2.93
CA ALA A 47 6.03 -5.10 -1.57
C ALA A 47 5.08 -6.18 -1.01
N LEU A 48 4.09 -6.63 -1.79
CA LEU A 48 3.19 -7.72 -1.38
C LEU A 48 3.96 -9.01 -1.07
N LYS A 49 4.92 -9.37 -1.94
CA LYS A 49 5.78 -10.55 -1.72
C LYS A 49 6.67 -10.40 -0.49
N ILE A 50 7.23 -9.22 -0.25
CA ILE A 50 8.04 -8.94 0.95
C ILE A 50 7.19 -9.11 2.21
N CYS A 51 5.94 -8.62 2.23
CA CYS A 51 5.03 -8.80 3.37
C CYS A 51 4.80 -10.28 3.70
N ILE A 52 4.55 -11.11 2.69
CA ILE A 52 4.39 -12.56 2.88
C ILE A 52 5.67 -13.20 3.42
N ALA A 53 6.82 -12.88 2.82
CA ALA A 53 8.11 -13.40 3.24
C ALA A 53 8.47 -12.99 4.68
N TYR A 54 8.20 -11.73 5.04
CA TYR A 54 8.40 -11.19 6.38
C TYR A 54 7.59 -11.96 7.43
N HIS A 55 6.29 -12.13 7.20
CA HIS A 55 5.44 -12.86 8.14
C HIS A 55 5.84 -14.34 8.23
N LYS A 56 6.17 -14.98 7.10
CA LYS A 56 6.64 -16.36 7.09
C LYS A 56 7.94 -16.53 7.89
N ALA A 57 8.90 -15.60 7.74
CA ALA A 57 10.15 -15.62 8.49
C ALA A 57 9.94 -15.45 10.01
N ARG A 58 8.85 -14.80 10.43
CA ARG A 58 8.44 -14.65 11.84
C ARG A 58 7.60 -15.83 12.37
N GLY A 59 7.36 -16.87 11.57
CA GLY A 59 6.52 -18.00 11.95
C GLY A 59 5.01 -17.77 11.76
N HIS A 60 4.61 -16.69 11.10
CA HIS A 60 3.22 -16.31 10.87
C HIS A 60 2.79 -16.54 9.40
N GLY A 61 3.09 -17.73 8.86
CA GLY A 61 2.84 -18.07 7.45
C GLY A 61 1.37 -18.05 7.02
N GLN A 62 0.42 -18.01 7.96
CA GLN A 62 -1.01 -17.86 7.70
C GLN A 62 -1.41 -16.43 7.29
N ARG A 63 -0.54 -15.42 7.51
CA ARG A 63 -0.81 -14.02 7.12
C ARG A 63 -0.59 -13.83 5.62
N PHE A 64 -1.66 -13.96 4.85
CA PHE A 64 -1.61 -13.85 3.37
C PHE A 64 -2.65 -12.88 2.79
N ARG A 65 -3.62 -12.42 3.61
CA ARG A 65 -4.64 -11.48 3.15
C ARG A 65 -4.08 -10.08 3.04
N PHE A 66 -4.57 -9.36 2.04
CA PHE A 66 -4.27 -7.94 1.87
C PHE A 66 -5.54 -7.11 1.98
N VAL A 67 -5.40 -5.92 2.55
CA VAL A 67 -6.49 -4.95 2.62
C VAL A 67 -6.12 -3.74 1.76
N GLY A 68 -6.92 -3.49 0.74
CA GLY A 68 -6.84 -2.30 -0.09
C GLY A 68 -7.92 -1.29 0.27
N ARG A 69 -8.13 -0.30 -0.59
CA ARG A 69 -9.18 0.71 -0.45
C ARG A 69 -9.91 0.88 -1.77
N GLU A 70 -11.23 1.03 -1.73
CA GLU A 70 -12.02 1.40 -2.90
C GLU A 70 -11.45 2.66 -3.55
N ARG A 71 -11.53 2.75 -4.87
CA ARG A 71 -11.00 3.84 -5.71
C ARG A 71 -9.47 4.01 -5.66
N ALA A 72 -8.73 3.09 -5.05
CA ALA A 72 -7.28 3.14 -5.06
C ALA A 72 -6.70 2.65 -6.40
N TYR A 73 -5.54 3.19 -6.77
CA TYR A 73 -4.75 2.69 -7.88
C TYR A 73 -3.34 2.32 -7.41
N HIS A 74 -2.95 1.08 -7.64
CA HIS A 74 -1.64 0.56 -7.19
C HIS A 74 -0.81 -0.02 -8.34
N GLY A 75 -1.30 0.06 -9.58
CA GLY A 75 -0.60 -0.45 -10.76
C GLY A 75 -1.46 -1.37 -11.62
N MET A 76 -0.85 -1.96 -12.65
CA MET A 76 -1.54 -2.74 -13.69
C MET A 76 -1.30 -4.26 -13.60
N ASN A 77 -0.34 -4.72 -12.80
CA ASN A 77 -0.11 -6.15 -12.59
C ASN A 77 -1.24 -6.76 -11.75
N ILE A 78 -1.38 -8.08 -11.75
CA ILE A 78 -2.50 -8.79 -11.12
C ILE A 78 -2.60 -8.47 -9.63
N GLY A 79 -1.50 -8.54 -8.88
CA GLY A 79 -1.49 -8.21 -7.45
C GLY A 79 -1.84 -6.75 -7.20
N ALA A 80 -1.22 -5.84 -7.95
CA ALA A 80 -1.48 -4.40 -7.85
C ALA A 80 -2.94 -4.05 -8.19
N THR A 81 -3.51 -4.69 -9.25
CA THR A 81 -4.93 -4.55 -9.60
C THR A 81 -5.83 -5.12 -8.53
N SER A 82 -5.44 -6.23 -7.92
CA SER A 82 -6.22 -6.91 -6.87
C SER A 82 -6.34 -6.07 -5.61
N VAL A 83 -5.24 -5.44 -5.15
CA VAL A 83 -5.28 -4.54 -3.99
C VAL A 83 -5.79 -3.14 -4.36
N GLY A 84 -5.84 -2.81 -5.65
CA GLY A 84 -6.48 -1.61 -6.18
C GLY A 84 -8.00 -1.67 -6.05
N GLY A 85 -8.65 -0.51 -6.11
CA GLY A 85 -10.11 -0.41 -5.95
C GLY A 85 -10.80 0.37 -7.07
N MET A 86 -10.15 0.51 -8.23
CA MET A 86 -10.77 1.15 -9.40
C MET A 86 -11.87 0.26 -9.95
N ILE A 87 -13.11 0.73 -9.89
CA ILE A 87 -14.33 -0.05 -10.19
C ILE A 87 -14.24 -0.75 -11.55
N ASN A 88 -13.81 -0.06 -12.60
CA ASN A 88 -13.73 -0.62 -13.94
C ASN A 88 -12.71 -1.76 -14.02
N ASN A 89 -11.54 -1.60 -13.39
CA ASN A 89 -10.52 -2.64 -13.37
C ASN A 89 -11.01 -3.88 -12.60
N VAL A 90 -11.59 -3.66 -11.41
CA VAL A 90 -12.11 -4.76 -10.59
C VAL A 90 -13.20 -5.53 -11.34
N LYS A 91 -14.14 -4.85 -12.00
CA LYS A 91 -15.21 -5.50 -12.77
C LYS A 91 -14.67 -6.27 -13.98
N THR A 92 -13.78 -5.64 -14.75
CA THR A 92 -13.27 -6.22 -15.99
C THR A 92 -12.40 -7.44 -15.73
N PHE A 93 -11.58 -7.42 -14.69
CA PHE A 93 -10.58 -8.45 -14.39
C PHE A 93 -10.95 -9.34 -13.19
N ALA A 94 -12.20 -9.31 -12.75
CA ALA A 94 -12.67 -10.03 -11.55
C ALA A 94 -12.25 -11.50 -11.50
N SER A 95 -12.24 -12.19 -12.66
CA SER A 95 -11.93 -13.63 -12.75
C SER A 95 -10.47 -13.99 -12.47
N ILE A 96 -9.56 -13.02 -12.55
CA ILE A 96 -8.11 -13.26 -12.39
C ILE A 96 -7.51 -12.54 -11.18
N LEU A 97 -8.33 -11.84 -10.41
CA LEU A 97 -7.84 -11.15 -9.21
C LEU A 97 -7.40 -12.15 -8.13
N MET A 98 -6.40 -11.76 -7.35
CA MET A 98 -5.88 -12.58 -6.26
C MET A 98 -6.97 -12.85 -5.21
N PRO A 99 -7.13 -14.11 -4.77
CA PRO A 99 -7.99 -14.41 -3.64
C PRO A 99 -7.45 -13.80 -2.34
N GLY A 100 -8.32 -13.54 -1.38
CA GLY A 100 -7.91 -13.05 -0.05
C GLY A 100 -7.67 -11.54 0.02
N VAL A 101 -7.99 -10.77 -1.01
CA VAL A 101 -7.99 -9.32 -0.95
C VAL A 101 -9.37 -8.81 -0.51
N VAL A 102 -9.37 -7.83 0.38
CA VAL A 102 -10.57 -7.14 0.88
C VAL A 102 -10.34 -5.64 0.77
N HIS A 103 -11.40 -4.87 0.59
CA HIS A 103 -11.31 -3.42 0.44
C HIS A 103 -12.08 -2.70 1.56
N MET A 104 -11.44 -1.68 2.11
CA MET A 104 -12.10 -0.65 2.92
C MET A 104 -12.87 0.31 2.01
N ARG A 105 -13.86 1.01 2.55
CA ARG A 105 -14.52 2.11 1.86
C ARG A 105 -13.52 3.21 1.47
N HIS A 106 -13.82 3.92 0.40
CA HIS A 106 -13.08 5.14 0.03
C HIS A 106 -13.36 6.29 1.03
N THR A 107 -12.45 7.27 1.07
CA THR A 107 -12.54 8.42 2.00
C THR A 107 -13.26 9.63 1.42
N HIS A 108 -13.72 9.56 0.17
CA HIS A 108 -14.41 10.67 -0.49
C HIS A 108 -15.92 10.59 -0.23
N LEU A 109 -16.35 11.22 0.85
CA LEU A 109 -17.77 11.33 1.20
C LEU A 109 -18.45 12.47 0.42
N PRO A 110 -19.78 12.43 0.21
CA PRO A 110 -20.51 13.51 -0.49
C PRO A 110 -20.28 14.90 0.11
N GLU A 111 -20.22 14.99 1.42
CA GLU A 111 -19.96 16.23 2.17
C GLU A 111 -18.56 16.79 1.98
N HIS A 112 -17.61 15.97 1.53
CA HIS A 112 -16.23 16.39 1.27
C HIS A 112 -16.01 16.95 -0.13
N LYS A 113 -17.01 16.89 -1.01
CA LYS A 113 -16.88 17.10 -2.45
C LYS A 113 -16.24 18.44 -2.85
N PHE A 114 -16.42 19.48 -2.06
CA PHE A 114 -15.91 20.82 -2.36
C PHE A 114 -15.02 21.38 -1.23
N VAL A 115 -14.60 20.53 -0.29
CA VAL A 115 -13.71 20.94 0.78
C VAL A 115 -12.30 21.16 0.22
N LYS A 116 -11.72 22.32 0.52
CA LYS A 116 -10.32 22.61 0.18
C LYS A 116 -9.39 21.97 1.23
N GLY A 117 -8.39 21.23 0.75
CA GLY A 117 -7.41 20.57 1.63
C GLY A 117 -7.96 19.29 2.28
N GLN A 118 -7.61 19.03 3.52
CA GLN A 118 -8.08 17.87 4.28
C GLN A 118 -9.47 18.12 4.87
N PRO A 119 -10.44 17.22 4.63
CA PRO A 119 -11.68 17.24 5.38
C PRO A 119 -11.45 17.08 6.90
N GLU A 120 -12.24 17.79 7.70
CA GLU A 120 -12.13 17.74 9.17
C GLU A 120 -12.75 16.47 9.77
N THR A 121 -13.72 15.85 9.08
CA THR A 121 -14.47 14.66 9.53
C THR A 121 -14.19 13.47 8.63
N GLY A 122 -14.37 12.23 9.12
CA GLY A 122 -14.21 11.01 8.36
C GLY A 122 -12.97 10.17 8.73
N ALA A 123 -12.26 10.52 9.82
CA ALA A 123 -11.16 9.69 10.32
C ALA A 123 -11.63 8.27 10.71
N GLU A 124 -12.88 8.13 11.17
CA GLU A 124 -13.52 6.87 11.53
C GLU A 124 -13.70 5.90 10.36
N LEU A 125 -13.56 6.35 9.11
CA LEU A 125 -13.53 5.44 7.95
C LEU A 125 -12.35 4.46 8.01
N ALA A 126 -11.30 4.78 8.76
CA ALA A 126 -10.19 3.86 9.03
C ALA A 126 -10.63 2.63 9.84
N ASP A 127 -11.74 2.71 10.60
CA ASP A 127 -12.26 1.60 11.40
C ASP A 127 -12.77 0.43 10.55
N ASP A 128 -12.93 0.63 9.25
CA ASP A 128 -13.15 -0.47 8.32
C ASP A 128 -12.04 -1.51 8.42
N LEU A 129 -10.79 -1.09 8.65
CA LEU A 129 -9.66 -2.02 8.83
C LEU A 129 -9.82 -2.85 10.12
N ASP A 130 -10.23 -2.22 11.23
CA ASP A 130 -10.47 -2.93 12.49
C ASP A 130 -11.61 -3.94 12.34
N ARG A 131 -12.72 -3.55 11.70
CA ARG A 131 -13.85 -4.44 11.38
C ARG A 131 -13.43 -5.60 10.48
N ILE A 132 -12.60 -5.37 9.46
CA ILE A 132 -12.06 -6.41 8.58
C ILE A 132 -11.16 -7.36 9.38
N ALA A 133 -10.30 -6.83 10.25
CA ALA A 133 -9.43 -7.62 11.11
C ALA A 133 -10.23 -8.54 12.05
N MET A 134 -11.32 -8.04 12.61
CA MET A 134 -12.22 -8.84 13.46
C MET A 134 -12.94 -9.94 12.65
N ASN A 135 -13.39 -9.63 11.43
CA ASN A 135 -14.18 -10.58 10.62
C ASN A 135 -13.35 -11.71 10.02
N PHE A 136 -12.09 -11.44 9.63
CA PHE A 136 -11.23 -12.41 8.95
C PHE A 136 -10.13 -13.00 9.84
N GLY A 137 -10.04 -12.54 11.09
CA GLY A 137 -8.91 -12.81 11.99
C GLY A 137 -7.70 -11.96 11.63
N SER A 138 -7.26 -11.10 12.55
CA SER A 138 -6.11 -10.23 12.33
C SER A 138 -4.83 -11.00 12.00
N GLU A 139 -4.71 -12.22 12.54
CA GLU A 139 -3.61 -13.16 12.30
C GLU A 139 -3.53 -13.68 10.86
N ASN A 140 -4.55 -13.44 10.04
CA ASN A 140 -4.59 -13.82 8.62
C ASN A 140 -4.25 -12.65 7.68
N ILE A 141 -4.13 -11.42 8.21
CA ILE A 141 -3.88 -10.21 7.41
C ILE A 141 -2.40 -9.89 7.39
N ALA A 142 -1.82 -9.85 6.20
CA ALA A 142 -0.41 -9.52 5.99
C ALA A 142 -0.16 -8.01 6.00
N ALA A 143 -0.94 -7.28 5.22
CA ALA A 143 -0.74 -5.84 5.08
C ALA A 143 -2.01 -5.10 4.67
N CYS A 144 -2.05 -3.82 5.01
CA CYS A 144 -2.93 -2.81 4.44
C CYS A 144 -2.13 -1.90 3.51
N ILE A 145 -2.65 -1.63 2.31
CA ILE A 145 -2.02 -0.74 1.34
C ILE A 145 -2.97 0.39 0.97
N VAL A 146 -2.51 1.63 1.09
CA VAL A 146 -3.29 2.83 0.74
C VAL A 146 -2.40 3.91 0.11
N GLU A 147 -2.94 4.67 -0.81
CA GLU A 147 -2.34 5.94 -1.23
C GLU A 147 -2.58 6.99 -0.14
N PRO A 148 -1.56 7.72 0.34
CA PRO A 148 -1.77 8.85 1.25
C PRO A 148 -2.71 9.90 0.66
N ILE A 149 -2.63 10.14 -0.64
CA ILE A 149 -3.58 10.92 -1.44
C ILE A 149 -3.92 10.08 -2.67
N SER A 150 -5.19 9.74 -2.89
CA SER A 150 -5.61 8.94 -4.04
C SER A 150 -5.48 9.77 -5.32
N GLY A 151 -4.43 9.53 -6.10
CA GLY A 151 -4.09 10.33 -7.28
C GLY A 151 -5.02 10.11 -8.45
N SER A 152 -5.05 8.89 -8.99
CA SER A 152 -5.71 8.53 -10.26
C SER A 152 -7.23 8.71 -10.27
N THR A 153 -7.87 8.71 -9.12
CA THR A 153 -9.33 8.82 -8.98
C THR A 153 -9.80 10.23 -8.61
N GLY A 154 -8.93 11.24 -8.73
CA GLY A 154 -9.32 12.63 -8.60
C GLY A 154 -8.61 13.41 -7.50
N THR A 155 -7.41 13.00 -7.11
CA THR A 155 -6.59 13.64 -6.06
C THR A 155 -7.38 13.77 -4.74
N LEU A 156 -7.90 12.63 -4.27
CA LEU A 156 -8.73 12.59 -3.07
C LEU A 156 -7.85 12.62 -1.82
N VAL A 157 -7.87 13.77 -1.15
CA VAL A 157 -7.13 13.97 0.11
C VAL A 157 -7.92 13.30 1.25
N PRO A 158 -7.28 12.44 2.07
CA PRO A 158 -7.97 11.78 3.17
C PRO A 158 -8.31 12.77 4.29
N PRO A 159 -9.34 12.48 5.11
CA PRO A 159 -9.68 13.29 6.27
C PRO A 159 -8.53 13.39 7.28
N LYS A 160 -8.54 14.47 8.06
CA LYS A 160 -7.60 14.63 9.19
C LYS A 160 -7.67 13.43 10.14
N GLY A 161 -6.50 12.92 10.53
CA GLY A 161 -6.41 11.79 11.45
C GLY A 161 -6.65 10.40 10.81
N TYR A 162 -7.15 10.31 9.57
CA TYR A 162 -7.41 9.02 8.91
C TYR A 162 -6.16 8.14 8.82
N LEU A 163 -5.04 8.68 8.34
CA LEU A 163 -3.79 7.92 8.20
C LEU A 163 -3.18 7.54 9.56
N ASN A 164 -3.29 8.44 10.55
CA ASN A 164 -2.84 8.15 11.91
C ASN A 164 -3.64 6.99 12.52
N ARG A 165 -4.98 7.02 12.35
CA ARG A 165 -5.85 5.95 12.84
C ARG A 165 -5.61 4.62 12.13
N LEU A 166 -5.31 4.63 10.83
CA LEU A 166 -4.85 3.42 10.13
C LEU A 166 -3.56 2.86 10.74
N ARG A 167 -2.59 3.74 11.06
CA ARG A 167 -1.35 3.32 11.70
C ARG A 167 -1.61 2.66 13.07
N GLU A 168 -2.45 3.30 13.90
CA GLU A 168 -2.83 2.76 15.21
C GLU A 168 -3.50 1.38 15.11
N ILE A 169 -4.43 1.21 14.15
CA ILE A 169 -5.10 -0.07 13.92
C ILE A 169 -4.11 -1.13 13.41
N CYS A 170 -3.22 -0.77 12.50
CA CYS A 170 -2.18 -1.67 12.02
C CYS A 170 -1.25 -2.11 13.15
N ASP A 171 -0.83 -1.21 14.03
CA ASP A 171 0.00 -1.53 15.20
C ASP A 171 -0.73 -2.45 16.17
N LYS A 172 -2.00 -2.17 16.46
CA LYS A 172 -2.87 -3.00 17.33
C LYS A 172 -2.95 -4.45 16.86
N HIS A 173 -2.96 -4.68 15.55
CA HIS A 173 -3.19 -5.99 14.94
C HIS A 173 -1.94 -6.64 14.33
N ASP A 174 -0.76 -6.05 14.48
CA ASP A 174 0.48 -6.49 13.84
C ASP A 174 0.32 -6.61 12.30
N ILE A 175 -0.39 -5.66 11.68
CA ILE A 175 -0.60 -5.58 10.23
C ILE A 175 0.43 -4.62 9.64
N LEU A 176 1.12 -5.00 8.57
CA LEU A 176 2.03 -4.09 7.87
C LEU A 176 1.24 -3.00 7.15
N LEU A 177 1.73 -1.76 7.20
CA LEU A 177 1.12 -0.63 6.49
C LEU A 177 2.02 -0.17 5.36
N ILE A 178 1.48 -0.14 4.14
CA ILE A 178 2.16 0.27 2.90
C ILE A 178 1.53 1.56 2.40
N PHE A 179 2.35 2.56 2.15
CA PHE A 179 2.00 3.81 1.49
C PHE A 179 2.57 3.91 0.09
#